data_e272b79510b3ae4e05dc6d8be6877e1a
#
_entry.id   e272b79510b3ae4e05dc6d8be6877e1a
#
_cell.length_a   1.000
_cell.length_b   1.000
_cell.length_c   1.000
_cell.angle_alpha   90.00
_cell.angle_beta   90.00
_cell.angle_gamma   90.00
#
_symmetry.space_group_name_H-M   'P 1'
#
loop_
_entity.id
_entity.type
_entity.pdbx_description
1 polymer ?
#
loop_
_entity_poly.entity_id
_entity_poly.type
_entity_poly.pdbx_seq_one_letter_code
_entity_poly.pdbx_strand_id
1 'polypeptide(L)'
;MRSPRSSSCSRGAIPNSSSVGPSEAAPPLPVKNEEVDTLAHSNAEKTATVAATPSRAGMDKYSFYEFFAGGGMARAGLGAGWNCLFANDFDAMKVATYSANWGSEHILREDVAKLSPSRIPGSADLAWASFPCQDLSLAGDYAGLGRAASTAPTRSGTFWPFWSLMKALRKEARAPRLIVLENVHGVLTSNGGRDFAAIGEALSASEYNFGAVVVDAIRFLPQSRPRVFIIAVAGKIAIPGHLLADSPSEEWHPRALTSAHARLSTADRQKWLWWRLPAPPQRSHTFSDLIEDRPTGVKWHSAAETARLIEMMSPINRAKLERAKRTRRLTVGAIYRRTRQSPDGGKRQRAEVRFDEIAGCLRTPRGGSSRQTIILVDGEEVRSRLLSPREAARLMGLDDGYRLPDRYNDAYHVAGDGVCVPAVRHISAFLLEPILRHRTDETCPQAAE
;
A
#
# COMPACT_ATOMS: atom_id res chain seq x y z
N MET A 1 14.53 4.50 -59.72
CA MET A 1 13.51 5.07 -60.63
C MET A 1 12.27 5.46 -59.80
N ARG A 2 11.94 6.76 -59.95
CA ARG A 2 10.68 7.43 -59.60
C ARG A 2 10.32 7.66 -58.14
N SER A 3 10.77 8.82 -57.67
CA SER A 3 10.08 9.80 -56.79
C SER A 3 9.04 10.59 -57.61
N PRO A 4 8.36 11.60 -57.04
CA PRO A 4 7.39 11.76 -55.96
C PRO A 4 6.09 12.46 -56.47
N ARG A 5 5.11 12.75 -55.61
CA ARG A 5 4.20 13.89 -55.82
C ARG A 5 3.73 14.51 -54.50
N SER A 6 4.02 15.78 -54.42
CA SER A 6 3.52 16.82 -53.51
C SER A 6 2.09 17.24 -53.88
N SER A 7 1.30 17.67 -52.90
CA SER A 7 0.27 18.69 -53.13
C SER A 7 0.07 19.54 -51.88
N SER A 8 0.16 20.80 -52.14
CA SER A 8 0.09 21.99 -51.29
C SER A 8 -1.35 22.54 -51.18
N CYS A 9 -1.46 23.57 -50.32
CA CYS A 9 -2.53 24.60 -50.21
C CYS A 9 -3.58 24.29 -49.12
N SER A 10 -4.02 25.24 -48.31
CA SER A 10 -3.99 26.72 -48.39
C SER A 10 -4.33 27.35 -47.06
N ARG A 11 -3.88 28.57 -46.90
CA ARG A 11 -4.15 29.50 -45.81
C ARG A 11 -5.60 29.98 -45.80
N GLY A 12 -6.16 30.19 -44.60
CA GLY A 12 -7.38 30.97 -44.37
C GLY A 12 -7.20 31.90 -43.21
N ALA A 13 -7.44 33.18 -43.44
CA ALA A 13 -7.11 34.33 -42.63
C ALA A 13 -8.14 34.65 -41.53
N ILE A 14 -7.64 35.37 -40.51
CA ILE A 14 -8.32 36.01 -39.37
C ILE A 14 -9.26 37.12 -39.84
N PRO A 15 -10.32 37.48 -39.09
CA PRO A 15 -10.51 38.89 -38.78
C PRO A 15 -10.57 39.20 -37.28
N ASN A 16 -10.01 40.38 -37.01
CA ASN A 16 -10.01 41.18 -35.77
C ASN A 16 -11.33 41.82 -35.50
N SER A 17 -11.44 42.28 -34.23
CA SER A 17 -12.16 43.40 -33.58
C SER A 17 -13.38 42.97 -32.76
N SER A 18 -13.44 43.39 -31.49
CA SER A 18 -13.71 44.73 -31.04
C SER A 18 -13.54 44.91 -29.53
N SER A 19 -13.12 46.09 -29.20
CA SER A 19 -12.93 46.73 -27.90
C SER A 19 -14.21 46.87 -27.07
N VAL A 20 -14.14 46.67 -25.74
CA VAL A 20 -15.02 47.33 -24.75
C VAL A 20 -14.15 47.79 -23.56
N GLY A 21 -14.35 49.06 -23.21
CA GLY A 21 -13.60 49.83 -22.24
C GLY A 21 -13.96 49.57 -20.76
N PRO A 22 -13.35 50.33 -19.82
CA PRO A 22 -13.30 50.01 -18.40
C PRO A 22 -14.58 50.44 -17.66
N SER A 23 -15.02 49.58 -16.74
CA SER A 23 -16.11 49.90 -15.78
C SER A 23 -15.54 50.16 -14.39
N GLU A 24 -16.09 51.21 -13.80
CA GLU A 24 -15.76 51.92 -12.58
C GLU A 24 -15.63 51.08 -11.30
N ALA A 25 -14.74 51.57 -10.42
CA ALA A 25 -14.56 51.15 -9.06
C ALA A 25 -15.66 51.64 -8.13
N ALA A 26 -16.16 50.81 -7.24
CA ALA A 26 -17.04 51.19 -6.14
C ALA A 26 -16.21 51.41 -4.84
N PRO A 27 -16.65 52.32 -3.93
CA PRO A 27 -15.85 52.79 -2.80
C PRO A 27 -15.87 51.85 -1.58
N PRO A 28 -14.88 51.98 -0.65
CA PRO A 28 -14.77 51.14 0.51
C PRO A 28 -15.71 51.57 1.66
N LEU A 29 -16.22 50.58 2.39
CA LEU A 29 -17.00 50.76 3.61
C LEU A 29 -16.06 50.83 4.85
N PRO A 30 -16.51 51.48 5.93
CA PRO A 30 -15.62 51.95 7.00
C PRO A 30 -15.20 50.88 8.00
N VAL A 31 -13.96 51.03 8.47
CA VAL A 31 -13.31 50.27 9.56
C VAL A 31 -13.93 50.70 10.88
N LYS A 32 -14.46 49.76 11.66
CA LYS A 32 -14.69 49.96 13.10
C LYS A 32 -13.52 49.33 13.88
N ASN A 33 -12.81 50.17 14.61
CA ASN A 33 -11.88 49.79 15.66
C ASN A 33 -12.70 49.27 16.83
N GLU A 34 -12.39 48.06 17.32
CA GLU A 34 -12.72 47.62 18.66
C GLU A 34 -11.49 46.94 19.29
N GLU A 35 -11.34 47.22 20.53
CA GLU A 35 -10.25 47.12 21.46
C GLU A 35 -9.54 45.77 21.59
N VAL A 36 -8.25 45.90 21.86
CA VAL A 36 -7.34 44.86 22.34
C VAL A 36 -7.81 44.40 23.72
N ASP A 37 -8.17 43.12 23.86
CA ASP A 37 -8.22 42.47 25.17
C ASP A 37 -7.33 41.22 25.14
N THR A 38 -6.32 41.28 26.00
CA THR A 38 -5.31 40.27 26.27
C THR A 38 -5.91 39.11 27.04
N LEU A 39 -6.02 37.94 26.43
CA LEU A 39 -6.21 36.71 27.18
C LEU A 39 -5.31 35.60 26.63
N ALA A 40 -4.27 35.35 27.41
CA ALA A 40 -3.47 34.13 27.30
C ALA A 40 -4.37 32.90 27.59
N HIS A 41 -4.56 32.05 26.59
CA HIS A 41 -5.13 30.72 26.83
C HIS A 41 -4.30 29.65 26.11
N SER A 42 -3.75 28.81 26.94
CA SER A 42 -3.19 27.48 26.76
C SER A 42 -3.61 26.75 25.46
N ASN A 43 -2.62 26.45 24.62
CA ASN A 43 -2.73 25.38 23.63
C ASN A 43 -2.64 24.02 24.34
N ALA A 44 -3.79 23.49 24.71
CA ALA A 44 -3.96 22.09 25.08
C ALA A 44 -4.86 21.42 24.04
N GLU A 45 -4.33 20.39 23.45
CA GLU A 45 -5.03 19.23 22.90
C GLU A 45 -6.25 19.46 21.98
N LYS A 46 -6.02 19.43 20.67
CA LYS A 46 -7.00 18.88 19.74
C LYS A 46 -6.41 17.67 19.02
N THR A 47 -6.24 16.59 19.75
CA THR A 47 -6.23 15.23 19.19
C THR A 47 -7.62 14.97 18.62
N ALA A 48 -7.77 15.04 17.32
CA ALA A 48 -8.99 14.59 16.65
C ALA A 48 -9.09 13.09 16.85
N THR A 49 -9.91 12.68 17.78
CA THR A 49 -10.33 11.30 18.03
C THR A 49 -10.98 10.79 16.73
N VAL A 50 -10.29 9.88 16.04
CA VAL A 50 -10.93 9.01 15.07
C VAL A 50 -12.08 8.34 15.81
N ALA A 51 -13.30 8.50 15.31
CA ALA A 51 -14.50 7.96 15.92
C ALA A 51 -14.26 6.48 16.25
N ALA A 52 -14.13 6.18 17.51
CA ALA A 52 -14.00 4.85 18.04
C ALA A 52 -15.29 4.11 17.69
N THR A 53 -15.20 3.13 16.84
CA THR A 53 -16.25 2.10 16.67
C THR A 53 -16.54 1.54 18.06
N PRO A 54 -17.80 1.36 18.48
CA PRO A 54 -18.14 0.98 19.84
C PRO A 54 -17.40 -0.30 20.25
N SER A 55 -16.70 -0.24 21.36
CA SER A 55 -16.01 -1.35 21.99
C SER A 55 -17.02 -2.48 22.26
N ARG A 56 -16.89 -3.59 21.56
CA ARG A 56 -17.63 -4.84 21.81
C ARG A 56 -16.98 -5.60 22.96
N ALA A 57 -17.30 -5.22 24.18
CA ALA A 57 -17.07 -6.07 25.34
C ALA A 57 -17.98 -7.30 25.22
N GLY A 58 -17.40 -8.51 25.04
CA GLY A 58 -18.12 -9.79 25.12
C GLY A 58 -18.31 -10.60 23.83
N MET A 59 -17.70 -10.22 22.70
CA MET A 59 -17.70 -11.12 21.52
C MET A 59 -16.37 -11.87 21.40
N ASP A 60 -16.48 -13.17 21.08
CA ASP A 60 -15.32 -13.98 20.73
C ASP A 60 -14.48 -13.28 19.66
N LYS A 61 -13.18 -13.19 19.90
CA LYS A 61 -12.25 -12.60 18.93
C LYS A 61 -12.07 -13.59 17.77
N TYR A 62 -12.02 -13.07 16.54
CA TYR A 62 -11.58 -13.88 15.40
C TYR A 62 -10.11 -14.24 15.56
N SER A 63 -9.72 -15.40 15.02
CA SER A 63 -8.35 -15.90 15.13
C SER A 63 -7.63 -15.87 13.80
N PHE A 64 -6.30 -15.67 13.81
CA PHE A 64 -5.53 -15.64 12.58
C PHE A 64 -4.11 -16.21 12.72
N TYR A 65 -3.59 -16.66 11.58
CA TYR A 65 -2.19 -16.93 11.33
C TYR A 65 -1.60 -15.82 10.46
N GLU A 66 -0.38 -15.38 10.73
CA GLU A 66 0.33 -14.37 9.94
C GLU A 66 1.64 -14.93 9.41
N PHE A 67 1.73 -15.19 8.12
CA PHE A 67 2.92 -15.66 7.45
C PHE A 67 3.64 -14.51 6.76
N PHE A 68 4.99 -14.55 6.76
CA PHE A 68 5.82 -13.45 6.29
C PHE A 68 5.50 -12.16 7.06
N ALA A 69 5.37 -12.31 8.37
CA ALA A 69 4.75 -11.33 9.27
C ALA A 69 5.51 -9.99 9.34
N GLY A 70 6.80 -9.97 9.01
CA GLY A 70 7.60 -8.76 9.11
C GLY A 70 7.56 -8.18 10.53
N GLY A 71 7.19 -6.90 10.65
CA GLY A 71 6.96 -6.23 11.93
C GLY A 71 5.54 -6.38 12.48
N GLY A 72 4.67 -7.22 11.88
CA GLY A 72 3.29 -7.41 12.33
C GLY A 72 2.34 -6.29 11.87
N MET A 73 2.53 -5.76 10.66
CA MET A 73 1.70 -4.65 10.18
C MET A 73 0.33 -5.13 9.72
N ALA A 74 0.17 -6.39 9.29
CA ALA A 74 -1.14 -6.96 9.06
C ALA A 74 -1.88 -7.14 10.39
N ARG A 75 -1.20 -7.61 11.45
CA ARG A 75 -1.73 -7.66 12.81
C ARG A 75 -2.20 -6.29 13.29
N ALA A 76 -1.39 -5.24 13.10
CA ALA A 76 -1.78 -3.86 13.43
C ALA A 76 -3.06 -3.44 12.72
N GLY A 77 -3.20 -3.77 11.44
CA GLY A 77 -4.38 -3.49 10.64
C GLY A 77 -5.60 -4.30 11.05
N LEU A 78 -5.49 -5.57 11.33
CA LEU A 78 -6.57 -6.41 11.84
C LEU A 78 -7.08 -5.87 13.19
N GLY A 79 -6.17 -5.51 14.11
CA GLY A 79 -6.47 -4.83 15.37
C GLY A 79 -7.06 -5.72 16.46
N ALA A 80 -7.62 -5.09 17.50
CA ALA A 80 -7.99 -5.74 18.76
C ALA A 80 -9.10 -6.79 18.64
N GLY A 81 -9.89 -6.77 17.55
CA GLY A 81 -10.94 -7.79 17.27
C GLY A 81 -10.39 -9.14 16.82
N TRP A 82 -9.07 -9.26 16.65
CA TRP A 82 -8.41 -10.46 16.15
C TRP A 82 -7.36 -10.97 17.15
N ASN A 83 -7.31 -12.28 17.30
CA ASN A 83 -6.34 -12.99 18.13
C ASN A 83 -5.31 -13.72 17.25
N CYS A 84 -4.03 -13.36 17.37
CA CYS A 84 -2.96 -14.05 16.68
C CYS A 84 -2.67 -15.40 17.34
N LEU A 85 -2.87 -16.49 16.62
CA LEU A 85 -2.50 -17.81 17.11
C LEU A 85 -1.07 -18.19 16.73
N PHE A 86 -0.60 -17.69 15.58
CA PHE A 86 0.71 -17.99 15.04
C PHE A 86 1.18 -16.89 14.09
N ALA A 87 2.45 -16.54 14.18
CA ALA A 87 3.12 -15.68 13.22
C ALA A 87 4.44 -16.30 12.80
N ASN A 88 4.91 -16.00 11.58
CA ASN A 88 6.16 -16.52 11.06
C ASN A 88 6.89 -15.50 10.18
N ASP A 89 8.18 -15.37 10.42
CA ASP A 89 9.12 -14.73 9.50
C ASP A 89 10.50 -15.40 9.64
N PHE A 90 11.32 -15.40 8.58
CA PHE A 90 12.66 -15.98 8.63
C PHE A 90 13.73 -14.97 9.04
N ASP A 91 13.46 -13.68 8.88
CA ASP A 91 14.42 -12.59 9.12
C ASP A 91 14.47 -12.23 10.60
N ALA A 92 15.67 -12.36 11.19
CA ALA A 92 15.89 -12.13 12.62
C ALA A 92 15.52 -10.72 13.08
N MET A 93 15.81 -9.68 12.27
CA MET A 93 15.51 -8.30 12.58
C MET A 93 13.99 -8.06 12.58
N LYS A 94 13.29 -8.64 11.61
CA LYS A 94 11.82 -8.54 11.52
C LYS A 94 11.15 -9.24 12.71
N VAL A 95 11.60 -10.46 13.06
CA VAL A 95 11.10 -11.19 14.24
C VAL A 95 11.36 -10.41 15.53
N ALA A 96 12.54 -9.82 15.69
CA ALA A 96 12.84 -8.98 16.85
C ALA A 96 11.90 -7.74 16.92
N THR A 97 11.64 -7.10 15.78
CA THR A 97 10.69 -5.97 15.68
C THR A 97 9.26 -6.41 16.01
N TYR A 98 8.83 -7.56 15.48
CA TYR A 98 7.53 -8.14 15.80
C TYR A 98 7.41 -8.37 17.30
N SER A 99 8.38 -9.06 17.90
CA SER A 99 8.38 -9.38 19.33
C SER A 99 8.38 -8.13 20.21
N ALA A 100 9.07 -7.08 19.80
CA ALA A 100 9.10 -5.81 20.54
C ALA A 100 7.72 -5.14 20.62
N ASN A 101 6.85 -5.34 19.61
CA ASN A 101 5.53 -4.70 19.53
C ASN A 101 4.40 -5.63 19.97
N TRP A 102 4.52 -6.94 19.79
CA TRP A 102 3.41 -7.89 19.93
C TRP A 102 3.67 -9.05 20.89
N GLY A 103 4.86 -9.10 21.52
CA GLY A 103 5.29 -10.26 22.29
C GLY A 103 5.90 -11.36 21.40
N SER A 104 6.58 -12.31 22.05
CA SER A 104 7.31 -13.39 21.39
C SER A 104 6.54 -14.73 21.35
N GLU A 105 5.39 -14.82 21.99
CA GLU A 105 4.68 -16.07 22.21
C GLU A 105 4.13 -16.69 20.92
N HIS A 106 3.81 -15.86 19.94
CA HIS A 106 3.16 -16.28 18.70
C HIS A 106 4.09 -16.31 17.49
N ILE A 107 5.27 -15.64 17.57
CA ILE A 107 6.17 -15.50 16.43
C ILE A 107 7.23 -16.59 16.42
N LEU A 108 7.33 -17.31 15.30
CA LEU A 108 8.38 -18.30 15.06
C LEU A 108 9.31 -17.82 13.96
N ARG A 109 10.61 -17.73 14.30
CA ARG A 109 11.66 -17.49 13.31
C ARG A 109 12.01 -18.78 12.59
N GLU A 110 11.46 -18.98 11.41
CA GLU A 110 11.77 -20.15 10.57
C GLU A 110 11.48 -19.84 9.09
N ASP A 111 12.14 -20.53 8.20
CA ASP A 111 11.77 -20.56 6.79
C ASP A 111 10.43 -21.29 6.63
N VAL A 112 9.48 -20.67 5.94
CA VAL A 112 8.16 -21.26 5.69
C VAL A 112 8.24 -22.64 5.03
N ALA A 113 9.28 -22.90 4.24
CA ALA A 113 9.53 -24.18 3.60
C ALA A 113 9.88 -25.31 4.59
N LYS A 114 10.32 -24.96 5.80
CA LYS A 114 10.67 -25.91 6.86
C LYS A 114 9.55 -26.08 7.91
N LEU A 115 8.47 -25.32 7.77
CA LEU A 115 7.33 -25.44 8.67
C LEU A 115 6.54 -26.73 8.41
N SER A 116 6.14 -27.38 9.50
CA SER A 116 5.18 -28.50 9.48
C SER A 116 3.86 -28.08 10.13
N PRO A 117 2.74 -28.71 9.79
CA PRO A 117 1.45 -28.43 10.42
C PRO A 117 1.44 -28.57 11.94
N SER A 118 2.28 -29.47 12.49
CA SER A 118 2.42 -29.69 13.92
C SER A 118 2.99 -28.49 14.69
N ARG A 119 3.68 -27.56 13.99
CA ARG A 119 4.20 -26.31 14.58
C ARG A 119 3.17 -25.18 14.60
N ILE A 120 2.03 -25.38 13.96
CA ILE A 120 0.96 -24.38 13.86
C ILE A 120 -0.16 -24.76 14.82
N PRO A 121 -0.42 -23.96 15.87
CA PRO A 121 -1.40 -24.30 16.90
C PRO A 121 -2.84 -24.07 16.43
N GLY A 122 -3.76 -24.90 16.87
CA GLY A 122 -5.20 -24.72 16.73
C GLY A 122 -5.72 -24.68 15.30
N SER A 123 -6.85 -24.02 15.12
CA SER A 123 -7.47 -23.73 13.82
C SER A 123 -7.83 -22.23 13.80
N ALA A 124 -7.32 -21.49 12.83
CA ALA A 124 -7.59 -20.07 12.70
C ALA A 124 -8.71 -19.77 11.70
N ASP A 125 -9.42 -18.68 11.90
CA ASP A 125 -10.41 -18.18 10.96
C ASP A 125 -9.76 -17.63 9.70
N LEU A 126 -8.59 -17.02 9.82
CA LEU A 126 -7.86 -16.36 8.73
C LEU A 126 -6.40 -16.84 8.67
N ALA A 127 -5.89 -17.10 7.45
CA ALA A 127 -4.46 -17.07 7.18
C ALA A 127 -4.13 -15.83 6.33
N TRP A 128 -3.26 -14.98 6.85
CA TRP A 128 -2.71 -13.83 6.13
C TRP A 128 -1.29 -14.15 5.67
N ALA A 129 -0.99 -13.89 4.39
CA ALA A 129 0.35 -14.09 3.83
C ALA A 129 0.74 -12.95 2.90
N SER A 130 1.73 -12.15 3.33
CA SER A 130 2.40 -11.11 2.52
C SER A 130 3.71 -11.66 1.98
N PHE A 131 3.64 -12.59 1.04
CA PHE A 131 4.82 -13.30 0.55
C PHE A 131 5.74 -12.41 -0.31
N PRO A 132 7.06 -12.67 -0.36
CA PRO A 132 8.03 -11.84 -1.07
C PRO A 132 7.65 -11.58 -2.52
N CYS A 133 7.81 -10.32 -2.95
CA CYS A 133 7.43 -9.82 -4.27
C CYS A 133 8.62 -9.55 -5.20
N GLN A 134 9.85 -9.88 -4.80
CA GLN A 134 11.04 -9.39 -5.48
C GLN A 134 11.15 -9.87 -6.93
N ASP A 135 10.69 -11.07 -7.22
CA ASP A 135 10.67 -11.65 -8.56
C ASP A 135 9.39 -11.31 -9.36
N LEU A 136 8.43 -10.65 -8.72
CA LEU A 136 7.15 -10.21 -9.31
C LEU A 136 7.12 -8.70 -9.56
N SER A 137 8.11 -7.94 -9.09
CA SER A 137 8.09 -6.48 -9.14
C SER A 137 8.86 -5.94 -10.35
N LEU A 138 8.47 -4.74 -10.81
CA LEU A 138 9.19 -3.96 -11.85
C LEU A 138 10.66 -3.64 -11.48
N ALA A 139 11.05 -3.82 -10.24
CA ALA A 139 12.41 -3.59 -9.74
C ALA A 139 13.21 -4.90 -9.56
N GLY A 140 12.59 -6.05 -9.83
CA GLY A 140 13.20 -7.38 -9.74
C GLY A 140 13.47 -7.99 -11.12
N ASP A 141 14.02 -9.19 -11.13
CA ASP A 141 14.45 -9.90 -12.34
C ASP A 141 13.32 -10.60 -13.11
N TYR A 142 12.06 -10.39 -12.76
CA TYR A 142 10.87 -11.01 -13.35
C TYR A 142 10.89 -12.56 -13.38
N ALA A 143 11.62 -13.20 -12.48
CA ALA A 143 11.72 -14.67 -12.42
C ALA A 143 10.39 -15.37 -12.05
N GLY A 144 9.40 -14.60 -11.57
CA GLY A 144 8.04 -15.08 -11.25
C GLY A 144 7.96 -15.95 -10.02
N LEU A 145 6.85 -16.69 -9.89
CA LEU A 145 6.63 -17.64 -8.77
C LEU A 145 7.48 -18.90 -8.88
N GLY A 146 8.13 -19.15 -10.02
CA GLY A 146 8.92 -20.35 -10.25
C GLY A 146 8.11 -21.61 -9.99
N ARG A 147 7.56 -22.24 -11.02
CA ARG A 147 7.00 -23.60 -10.85
C ARG A 147 8.17 -24.59 -10.77
N ALA A 148 8.00 -25.68 -10.03
CA ALA A 148 8.99 -26.69 -9.67
C ALA A 148 9.88 -27.31 -10.80
N ALA A 149 9.76 -26.82 -12.03
CA ALA A 149 10.54 -27.28 -13.18
C ALA A 149 11.64 -26.31 -13.62
N SER A 150 11.79 -25.12 -13.04
CA SER A 150 12.89 -24.21 -13.37
C SER A 150 13.93 -24.22 -12.28
N THR A 151 15.15 -24.32 -12.67
CA THR A 151 16.37 -24.70 -11.97
C THR A 151 16.86 -23.79 -10.83
N ALA A 152 16.15 -22.71 -10.47
CA ALA A 152 16.53 -21.87 -9.34
C ALA A 152 15.31 -21.52 -8.48
N PRO A 153 15.38 -21.68 -7.12
CA PRO A 153 14.33 -21.24 -6.23
C PRO A 153 14.23 -19.71 -6.28
N THR A 154 13.05 -19.20 -6.66
CA THR A 154 12.78 -17.76 -6.62
C THR A 154 12.28 -17.36 -5.23
N ARG A 155 12.54 -16.11 -4.81
CA ARG A 155 12.03 -15.61 -3.52
C ARG A 155 10.52 -15.56 -3.49
N SER A 156 9.89 -15.20 -4.58
CA SER A 156 8.43 -15.23 -4.74
C SER A 156 7.87 -16.65 -4.78
N GLY A 157 8.70 -17.64 -5.07
CA GLY A 157 8.39 -19.07 -5.01
C GLY A 157 8.03 -19.57 -3.61
N THR A 158 8.27 -18.78 -2.56
CA THR A 158 7.83 -19.08 -1.17
C THR A 158 6.31 -19.16 -1.01
N PHE A 159 5.54 -18.74 -2.00
CA PHE A 159 4.12 -19.02 -2.07
C PHE A 159 3.83 -20.54 -2.05
N TRP A 160 4.62 -21.37 -2.74
CA TRP A 160 4.35 -22.80 -2.85
C TRP A 160 4.54 -23.57 -1.54
N PRO A 161 5.62 -23.35 -0.77
CA PRO A 161 5.74 -23.91 0.59
C PRO A 161 4.58 -23.49 1.50
N PHE A 162 4.23 -22.20 1.53
CA PHE A 162 3.06 -21.71 2.26
C PHE A 162 1.79 -22.46 1.82
N TRP A 163 1.57 -22.58 0.51
CA TRP A 163 0.39 -23.27 -0.01
C TRP A 163 0.37 -24.77 0.33
N SER A 164 1.51 -25.42 0.31
CA SER A 164 1.67 -26.81 0.75
C SER A 164 1.28 -26.99 2.21
N LEU A 165 1.64 -26.03 3.05
CA LEU A 165 1.27 -25.99 4.46
C LEU A 165 -0.26 -25.81 4.62
N MET A 166 -0.91 -24.94 3.85
CA MET A 166 -2.37 -24.77 3.87
C MET A 166 -3.09 -26.04 3.44
N LYS A 167 -2.58 -26.73 2.43
CA LYS A 167 -3.09 -28.05 2.03
C LYS A 167 -2.95 -29.12 3.12
N ALA A 168 -1.85 -29.11 3.86
CA ALA A 168 -1.61 -30.02 4.95
C ALA A 168 -2.57 -29.74 6.13
N LEU A 169 -2.76 -28.48 6.51
CA LEU A 169 -3.78 -28.09 7.51
C LEU A 169 -5.19 -28.50 7.09
N ARG A 170 -5.50 -28.44 5.80
CA ARG A 170 -6.79 -28.90 5.28
C ARG A 170 -6.99 -30.42 5.47
N LYS A 171 -5.96 -31.22 5.24
CA LYS A 171 -6.01 -32.67 5.49
C LYS A 171 -6.29 -33.01 6.96
N GLU A 172 -5.85 -32.12 7.86
CA GLU A 172 -6.10 -32.24 9.31
C GLU A 172 -7.42 -31.56 9.75
N ALA A 173 -8.30 -31.16 8.82
CA ALA A 173 -9.54 -30.41 9.09
C ALA A 173 -9.31 -29.08 9.83
N ARG A 174 -8.14 -28.48 9.69
CA ARG A 174 -7.72 -27.19 10.31
C ARG A 174 -7.53 -26.06 9.29
N ALA A 175 -8.05 -26.21 8.07
CA ALA A 175 -7.92 -25.18 7.04
C ALA A 175 -8.57 -23.87 7.50
N PRO A 176 -7.90 -22.73 7.32
CA PRO A 176 -8.51 -21.43 7.59
C PRO A 176 -9.79 -21.21 6.78
N ARG A 177 -10.77 -20.55 7.40
CA ARG A 177 -12.03 -20.17 6.73
C ARG A 177 -11.79 -19.13 5.63
N LEU A 178 -10.82 -18.22 5.87
CA LEU A 178 -10.40 -17.17 4.96
C LEU A 178 -8.89 -17.25 4.73
N ILE A 179 -8.47 -16.92 3.51
CA ILE A 179 -7.05 -16.71 3.19
C ILE A 179 -6.93 -15.34 2.50
N VAL A 180 -6.03 -14.51 2.98
CA VAL A 180 -5.66 -13.26 2.33
C VAL A 180 -4.20 -13.33 1.89
N LEU A 181 -3.98 -13.15 0.58
CA LEU A 181 -2.65 -13.04 -0.01
C LEU A 181 -2.42 -11.59 -0.42
N GLU A 182 -1.41 -10.94 0.12
CA GLU A 182 -1.04 -9.58 -0.27
C GLU A 182 0.22 -9.60 -1.13
N ASN A 183 0.22 -8.79 -2.19
CA ASN A 183 1.40 -8.64 -3.04
C ASN A 183 1.41 -7.32 -3.81
N VAL A 184 2.51 -7.04 -4.51
CA VAL A 184 2.63 -5.89 -5.41
C VAL A 184 1.73 -6.05 -6.64
N HIS A 185 1.34 -4.91 -7.22
CA HIS A 185 0.53 -4.87 -8.45
C HIS A 185 1.13 -5.70 -9.61
N GLY A 186 2.46 -5.86 -9.62
CA GLY A 186 3.17 -6.63 -10.65
C GLY A 186 2.78 -8.11 -10.73
N VAL A 187 2.22 -8.71 -9.67
CA VAL A 187 1.75 -10.11 -9.70
C VAL A 187 0.70 -10.35 -10.78
N LEU A 188 -0.11 -9.34 -11.11
CA LEU A 188 -1.16 -9.42 -12.14
C LEU A 188 -0.62 -9.60 -13.56
N THR A 189 0.61 -9.16 -13.81
CA THR A 189 1.24 -9.16 -15.14
C THR A 189 2.50 -10.00 -15.23
N SER A 190 3.01 -10.48 -14.10
CA SER A 190 4.19 -11.33 -14.03
C SER A 190 4.04 -12.58 -14.91
N ASN A 191 5.08 -12.93 -15.64
CA ASN A 191 5.08 -14.05 -16.60
C ASN A 191 3.88 -14.00 -17.59
N GLY A 192 3.46 -12.79 -18.02
CA GLY A 192 2.30 -12.63 -18.88
C GLY A 192 0.96 -12.94 -18.17
N GLY A 193 0.91 -12.87 -16.83
CA GLY A 193 -0.27 -13.15 -16.01
C GLY A 193 -0.37 -14.60 -15.52
N ARG A 194 0.59 -15.46 -15.90
CA ARG A 194 0.61 -16.88 -15.50
C ARG A 194 0.79 -17.08 -13.99
N ASP A 195 1.52 -16.19 -13.33
CA ASP A 195 1.72 -16.30 -11.88
C ASP A 195 0.41 -16.06 -11.11
N PHE A 196 -0.36 -15.06 -11.53
CA PHE A 196 -1.69 -14.82 -10.94
C PHE A 196 -2.65 -15.99 -11.22
N ALA A 197 -2.63 -16.52 -12.44
CA ALA A 197 -3.45 -17.67 -12.81
C ALA A 197 -3.09 -18.92 -11.98
N ALA A 198 -1.80 -19.17 -11.73
CA ALA A 198 -1.36 -20.29 -10.90
C ALA A 198 -1.81 -20.16 -9.42
N ILE A 199 -1.86 -18.94 -8.88
CA ILE A 199 -2.45 -18.68 -7.55
C ILE A 199 -3.95 -19.01 -7.59
N GLY A 200 -4.68 -18.53 -8.60
CA GLY A 200 -6.11 -18.82 -8.77
C GLY A 200 -6.40 -20.30 -8.86
N GLU A 201 -5.65 -21.04 -9.69
CA GLU A 201 -5.73 -22.51 -9.82
C GLU A 201 -5.50 -23.21 -8.47
N ALA A 202 -4.49 -22.78 -7.71
CA ALA A 202 -4.19 -23.36 -6.40
C ALA A 202 -5.34 -23.17 -5.42
N LEU A 203 -5.95 -21.99 -5.38
CA LEU A 203 -7.09 -21.66 -4.51
C LEU A 203 -8.32 -22.47 -4.93
N SER A 204 -8.68 -22.46 -6.21
CA SER A 204 -9.88 -23.11 -6.72
C SER A 204 -9.81 -24.63 -6.59
N ALA A 205 -8.65 -25.24 -6.87
CA ALA A 205 -8.40 -26.68 -6.69
C ALA A 205 -8.49 -27.12 -5.22
N SER A 206 -8.35 -26.18 -4.28
CA SER A 206 -8.51 -26.44 -2.84
C SER A 206 -9.87 -25.98 -2.31
N GLU A 207 -10.88 -25.87 -3.18
CA GLU A 207 -12.28 -25.54 -2.86
C GLU A 207 -12.47 -24.18 -2.16
N TYR A 208 -11.64 -23.19 -2.47
CA TYR A 208 -11.89 -21.80 -2.12
C TYR A 208 -12.57 -21.07 -3.29
N ASN A 209 -13.60 -20.28 -2.97
CA ASN A 209 -14.05 -19.20 -3.83
C ASN A 209 -13.11 -18.02 -3.58
N PHE A 210 -12.74 -17.27 -4.61
CA PHE A 210 -11.75 -16.23 -4.43
C PHE A 210 -12.00 -15.03 -5.36
N GLY A 211 -11.50 -13.89 -4.95
CA GLY A 211 -11.49 -12.69 -5.76
C GLY A 211 -10.33 -11.80 -5.33
N ALA A 212 -10.11 -10.71 -6.02
CA ALA A 212 -9.06 -9.78 -5.65
C ALA A 212 -9.52 -8.34 -5.77
N VAL A 213 -8.87 -7.47 -4.98
CA VAL A 213 -9.00 -6.02 -5.08
C VAL A 213 -7.62 -5.39 -5.16
N VAL A 214 -7.53 -4.26 -5.85
CA VAL A 214 -6.33 -3.42 -5.84
C VAL A 214 -6.59 -2.21 -4.96
N VAL A 215 -5.82 -2.09 -3.90
CA VAL A 215 -5.93 -0.99 -2.94
C VAL A 215 -4.65 -0.16 -3.00
N ASP A 216 -4.77 1.12 -3.35
CA ASP A 216 -3.66 2.07 -3.23
C ASP A 216 -3.73 2.76 -1.86
N ALA A 217 -2.63 2.74 -1.11
CA ALA A 217 -2.51 3.41 0.19
C ALA A 217 -2.86 4.90 0.13
N ILE A 218 -2.79 5.53 -1.05
CA ILE A 218 -3.17 6.94 -1.27
C ILE A 218 -4.60 7.26 -0.84
N ARG A 219 -5.46 6.26 -0.80
CA ARG A 219 -6.84 6.40 -0.32
C ARG A 219 -6.93 6.66 1.18
N PHE A 220 -5.92 6.29 1.93
CA PHE A 220 -5.87 6.35 3.40
C PHE A 220 -4.77 7.28 3.91
N LEU A 221 -3.63 7.28 3.24
CA LEU A 221 -2.39 7.93 3.66
C LEU A 221 -1.76 8.67 2.48
N PRO A 222 -0.94 9.69 2.71
CA PRO A 222 -0.30 10.43 1.63
C PRO A 222 0.88 9.65 0.99
N GLN A 223 0.62 8.40 0.59
CA GLN A 223 1.60 7.54 -0.08
C GLN A 223 0.96 6.81 -1.26
N SER A 224 1.54 6.93 -2.46
CA SER A 224 1.14 6.10 -3.60
C SER A 224 1.79 4.72 -3.47
N ARG A 225 1.00 3.71 -3.10
CA ARG A 225 1.42 2.32 -2.87
C ARG A 225 0.29 1.35 -3.25
N PRO A 226 0.07 1.08 -4.53
CA PRO A 226 -0.92 0.09 -4.95
C PRO A 226 -0.48 -1.33 -4.57
N ARG A 227 -1.41 -2.12 -4.01
CA ARG A 227 -1.24 -3.52 -3.65
C ARG A 227 -2.44 -4.34 -4.10
N VAL A 228 -2.19 -5.58 -4.44
CA VAL A 228 -3.22 -6.58 -4.74
C VAL A 228 -3.48 -7.37 -3.49
N PHE A 229 -4.74 -7.47 -3.10
CA PHE A 229 -5.20 -8.36 -2.06
C PHE A 229 -6.09 -9.42 -2.71
N ILE A 230 -5.65 -10.68 -2.67
CA ILE A 230 -6.44 -11.82 -3.11
C ILE A 230 -7.10 -12.39 -1.87
N ILE A 231 -8.41 -12.38 -1.83
CA ILE A 231 -9.22 -12.85 -0.69
C ILE A 231 -9.93 -14.12 -1.13
N ALA A 232 -9.66 -15.21 -0.41
CA ALA A 232 -10.26 -16.50 -0.65
C ALA A 232 -11.10 -16.94 0.55
N VAL A 233 -12.27 -17.51 0.28
CA VAL A 233 -13.27 -17.97 1.25
C VAL A 233 -13.50 -19.44 1.02
N ALA A 234 -13.41 -20.27 2.06
CA ALA A 234 -13.67 -21.70 1.96
C ALA A 234 -15.09 -21.95 1.40
N GLY A 235 -15.23 -22.85 0.43
CA GLY A 235 -16.46 -23.03 -0.34
C GLY A 235 -17.71 -23.38 0.47
N LYS A 236 -17.53 -23.82 1.74
CA LYS A 236 -18.62 -24.10 2.69
C LYS A 236 -19.13 -22.86 3.42
N ILE A 237 -18.47 -21.72 3.28
CA ILE A 237 -18.82 -20.48 3.97
C ILE A 237 -19.77 -19.66 3.10
N ALA A 238 -20.94 -19.35 3.63
CA ALA A 238 -21.86 -18.44 2.98
C ALA A 238 -21.33 -17.01 3.00
N ILE A 239 -21.44 -16.33 1.87
CA ILE A 239 -20.97 -14.96 1.71
C ILE A 239 -22.19 -14.04 1.61
N PRO A 240 -22.29 -12.99 2.45
CA PRO A 240 -23.37 -12.02 2.34
C PRO A 240 -23.43 -11.39 0.94
N GLY A 241 -24.59 -11.41 0.30
CA GLY A 241 -24.76 -10.93 -1.08
C GLY A 241 -24.35 -9.46 -1.28
N HIS A 242 -24.51 -8.62 -0.24
CA HIS A 242 -24.10 -7.21 -0.31
C HIS A 242 -22.57 -7.00 -0.42
N LEU A 243 -21.76 -8.03 -0.14
CA LEU A 243 -20.30 -8.00 -0.30
C LEU A 243 -19.86 -8.39 -1.71
N LEU A 244 -20.78 -8.81 -2.56
CA LEU A 244 -20.53 -9.22 -3.92
C LEU A 244 -21.07 -8.22 -4.93
N ALA A 245 -20.40 -8.13 -6.06
CA ALA A 245 -20.85 -7.38 -7.22
C ALA A 245 -20.93 -8.33 -8.42
N ASP A 246 -21.87 -8.06 -9.33
CA ASP A 246 -22.05 -8.88 -10.56
C ASP A 246 -20.95 -8.59 -11.60
N SER A 247 -20.27 -7.46 -11.47
CA SER A 247 -19.26 -6.98 -12.40
C SER A 247 -18.15 -6.22 -11.68
N PRO A 248 -16.97 -6.07 -12.30
CA PRO A 248 -15.86 -5.32 -11.71
C PRO A 248 -16.22 -3.83 -11.56
N SER A 249 -15.80 -3.21 -10.46
CA SER A 249 -15.83 -1.76 -10.25
C SER A 249 -14.48 -1.14 -10.65
N GLU A 250 -14.48 0.04 -11.24
CA GLU A 250 -13.22 0.74 -11.57
C GLU A 250 -12.40 1.07 -10.34
N GLU A 251 -13.07 1.27 -9.21
CA GLU A 251 -12.45 1.68 -7.96
C GLU A 251 -11.52 0.60 -7.37
N TRP A 252 -11.97 -0.66 -7.39
CA TRP A 252 -11.27 -1.79 -6.74
C TRP A 252 -10.69 -2.79 -7.74
N HIS A 253 -11.18 -2.79 -8.98
CA HIS A 253 -10.83 -3.75 -10.01
C HIS A 253 -10.29 -3.05 -11.27
N PRO A 254 -9.10 -2.40 -11.21
CA PRO A 254 -8.53 -1.70 -12.35
C PRO A 254 -8.27 -2.66 -13.51
N ARG A 255 -8.11 -2.09 -14.72
CA ARG A 255 -7.92 -2.84 -15.98
C ARG A 255 -6.88 -3.96 -15.89
N ALA A 256 -5.79 -3.77 -15.14
CA ALA A 256 -4.79 -4.82 -14.98
C ALA A 256 -5.37 -6.06 -14.28
N LEU A 257 -6.23 -5.89 -13.27
CA LEU A 257 -6.88 -6.98 -12.57
C LEU A 257 -7.94 -7.66 -13.44
N THR A 258 -8.77 -6.90 -14.14
CA THR A 258 -9.79 -7.48 -15.05
C THR A 258 -9.14 -8.24 -16.22
N SER A 259 -7.98 -7.75 -16.71
CA SER A 259 -7.19 -8.47 -17.71
C SER A 259 -6.55 -9.75 -17.17
N ALA A 260 -6.13 -9.75 -15.89
CA ALA A 260 -5.61 -10.95 -15.23
C ALA A 260 -6.74 -11.99 -14.99
N HIS A 261 -7.92 -11.54 -14.55
CA HIS A 261 -9.10 -12.39 -14.42
C HIS A 261 -9.49 -13.06 -15.76
N ALA A 262 -9.47 -12.32 -16.86
CA ALA A 262 -9.80 -12.86 -18.19
C ALA A 262 -8.87 -14.02 -18.63
N ARG A 263 -7.67 -14.14 -18.02
CA ARG A 263 -6.70 -15.22 -18.31
C ARG A 263 -6.87 -16.46 -17.41
N LEU A 264 -7.72 -16.39 -16.40
CA LEU A 264 -8.04 -17.56 -15.59
C LEU A 264 -8.74 -18.61 -16.45
N SER A 265 -8.59 -19.89 -16.06
CA SER A 265 -9.35 -20.98 -16.66
C SER A 265 -10.86 -20.79 -16.46
N THR A 266 -11.67 -21.46 -17.27
CA THR A 266 -13.14 -21.42 -17.08
C THR A 266 -13.53 -21.93 -15.69
N ALA A 267 -12.90 -22.99 -15.20
CA ALA A 267 -13.15 -23.54 -13.87
C ALA A 267 -12.80 -22.55 -12.75
N ASP A 268 -11.66 -21.85 -12.86
CA ASP A 268 -11.26 -20.86 -11.87
C ASP A 268 -12.18 -19.63 -11.88
N ARG A 269 -12.62 -19.20 -13.07
CA ARG A 269 -13.59 -18.10 -13.20
C ARG A 269 -14.95 -18.43 -12.60
N GLN A 270 -15.38 -19.68 -12.56
CA GLN A 270 -16.61 -20.09 -11.87
C GLN A 270 -16.52 -19.91 -10.35
N LYS A 271 -15.32 -19.91 -9.79
CA LYS A 271 -15.07 -19.66 -8.36
C LYS A 271 -14.66 -18.23 -8.06
N TRP A 272 -14.60 -17.38 -9.08
CA TRP A 272 -14.23 -16.00 -8.93
C TRP A 272 -15.34 -15.16 -8.33
N LEU A 273 -14.95 -14.19 -7.46
CA LEU A 273 -15.84 -13.26 -6.77
C LEU A 273 -15.40 -11.82 -7.06
N TRP A 274 -16.34 -10.98 -7.48
CA TRP A 274 -16.11 -9.54 -7.53
C TRP A 274 -16.48 -8.94 -6.17
N TRP A 275 -15.48 -8.57 -5.40
CA TRP A 275 -15.69 -8.03 -4.06
C TRP A 275 -16.25 -6.61 -4.12
N ARG A 276 -17.26 -6.32 -3.31
CA ARG A 276 -17.81 -4.99 -3.10
C ARG A 276 -17.31 -4.44 -1.77
N LEU A 277 -16.52 -3.37 -1.84
CA LEU A 277 -16.04 -2.62 -0.69
C LEU A 277 -16.58 -1.18 -0.78
N PRO A 278 -16.95 -0.54 0.34
CA PRO A 278 -17.27 0.89 0.34
C PRO A 278 -16.02 1.72 0.05
N ALA A 279 -16.20 2.91 -0.48
CA ALA A 279 -15.11 3.87 -0.56
C ALA A 279 -14.62 4.22 0.86
N PRO A 280 -13.30 4.29 1.10
CA PRO A 280 -12.79 4.73 2.38
C PRO A 280 -13.13 6.22 2.62
N PRO A 281 -13.18 6.66 3.88
CA PRO A 281 -13.34 8.07 4.19
C PRO A 281 -12.21 8.89 3.56
N GLN A 282 -12.52 10.15 3.24
CA GLN A 282 -11.49 11.05 2.68
C GLN A 282 -10.31 11.16 3.63
N ARG A 283 -9.10 11.06 3.06
CA ARG A 283 -7.85 11.19 3.80
C ARG A 283 -7.77 12.56 4.48
N SER A 284 -7.46 12.56 5.77
CA SER A 284 -7.35 13.77 6.61
C SER A 284 -5.95 14.39 6.64
N HIS A 285 -4.91 13.64 6.29
CA HIS A 285 -3.51 14.08 6.38
C HIS A 285 -2.88 14.26 5.00
N THR A 286 -2.10 15.31 4.88
CA THR A 286 -1.20 15.56 3.76
C THR A 286 0.18 14.96 4.03
N PHE A 287 1.08 14.98 3.05
CA PHE A 287 2.45 14.52 3.26
C PHE A 287 3.21 15.43 4.24
N SER A 288 2.95 16.72 4.16
CA SER A 288 3.56 17.70 5.06
C SER A 288 3.20 17.45 6.52
N ASP A 289 1.99 17.00 6.81
CA ASP A 289 1.53 16.74 8.19
C ASP A 289 2.27 15.57 8.86
N LEU A 290 2.89 14.70 8.08
CA LEU A 290 3.62 13.53 8.59
C LEU A 290 5.11 13.79 8.83
N ILE A 291 5.62 14.97 8.39
CA ILE A 291 7.04 15.31 8.42
C ILE A 291 7.41 15.85 9.80
N GLU A 292 8.52 15.33 10.33
CA GLU A 292 9.05 15.73 11.62
C GLU A 292 9.85 17.03 11.51
N ASP A 293 9.58 18.00 12.39
CA ASP A 293 10.39 19.24 12.49
C ASP A 293 11.82 18.94 12.97
N ARG A 294 11.93 18.00 13.90
CA ARG A 294 13.20 17.54 14.49
C ARG A 294 13.36 16.04 14.30
N PRO A 295 13.66 15.58 13.08
CA PRO A 295 13.73 14.15 12.79
C PRO A 295 14.90 13.48 13.50
N THR A 296 14.65 12.26 13.98
CA THR A 296 15.67 11.39 14.55
C THR A 296 16.19 10.39 13.52
N GLY A 297 17.44 9.95 13.66
CA GLY A 297 18.05 8.93 12.80
C GLY A 297 18.41 9.38 11.39
N VAL A 298 18.22 10.66 11.06
CA VAL A 298 18.62 11.27 9.76
C VAL A 298 19.29 12.62 9.98
N LYS A 299 20.17 12.96 9.05
CA LYS A 299 20.84 14.28 9.01
C LYS A 299 20.33 15.08 7.83
N TRP A 300 20.25 16.39 7.99
CA TRP A 300 20.07 17.30 6.87
C TRP A 300 21.26 17.20 5.93
N HIS A 301 21.00 17.22 4.64
CA HIS A 301 22.02 17.38 3.63
C HIS A 301 22.66 18.77 3.77
N SER A 302 23.94 18.87 3.48
CA SER A 302 24.61 20.15 3.32
C SER A 302 24.00 20.96 2.15
N ALA A 303 24.23 22.25 2.11
CA ALA A 303 23.84 23.09 0.98
C ALA A 303 24.38 22.56 -0.36
N ALA A 304 25.62 22.05 -0.38
CA ALA A 304 26.23 21.46 -1.57
C ALA A 304 25.52 20.14 -2.02
N GLU A 305 25.12 19.29 -1.08
CA GLU A 305 24.37 18.06 -1.40
C GLU A 305 22.97 18.38 -1.93
N THR A 306 22.30 19.37 -1.33
CA THR A 306 20.98 19.83 -1.80
C THR A 306 21.11 20.46 -3.20
N ALA A 307 22.12 21.28 -3.45
CA ALA A 307 22.39 21.85 -4.76
C ALA A 307 22.61 20.76 -5.83
N ARG A 308 23.39 19.72 -5.53
CA ARG A 308 23.60 18.58 -6.45
C ARG A 308 22.29 17.87 -6.78
N LEU A 309 21.37 17.71 -5.83
CA LEU A 309 20.04 17.14 -6.10
C LEU A 309 19.24 18.03 -7.06
N ILE A 310 19.32 19.34 -6.89
CA ILE A 310 18.66 20.32 -7.77
C ILE A 310 19.29 20.32 -9.17
N GLU A 311 20.61 20.22 -9.27
CA GLU A 311 21.33 20.11 -10.56
C GLU A 311 20.92 18.87 -11.37
N MET A 312 20.63 17.76 -10.70
CA MET A 312 20.11 16.55 -11.36
C MET A 312 18.68 16.69 -11.87
N MET A 313 17.96 17.75 -11.52
CA MET A 313 16.57 17.97 -11.97
C MET A 313 16.54 18.40 -13.45
N SER A 314 15.57 17.87 -14.18
CA SER A 314 15.23 18.36 -15.51
C SER A 314 14.62 19.78 -15.45
N PRO A 315 14.58 20.54 -16.55
CA PRO A 315 13.91 21.86 -16.57
C PRO A 315 12.48 21.82 -16.01
N ILE A 316 11.72 20.78 -16.31
CA ILE A 316 10.34 20.60 -15.81
C ILE A 316 10.34 20.48 -14.26
N ASN A 317 11.27 19.73 -13.69
CA ASN A 317 11.34 19.56 -12.24
C ASN A 317 11.89 20.80 -11.53
N ARG A 318 12.83 21.54 -12.16
CA ARG A 318 13.26 22.86 -11.66
C ARG A 318 12.11 23.86 -11.66
N ALA A 319 11.30 23.89 -12.71
CA ALA A 319 10.12 24.75 -12.77
C ALA A 319 9.11 24.46 -11.64
N LYS A 320 8.96 23.16 -11.24
CA LYS A 320 8.15 22.80 -10.08
C LYS A 320 8.73 23.35 -8.77
N LEU A 321 10.05 23.27 -8.60
CA LEU A 321 10.76 23.82 -7.43
C LEU A 321 10.58 25.34 -7.37
N GLU A 322 10.79 26.05 -8.48
CA GLU A 322 10.59 27.50 -8.53
C GLU A 322 9.13 27.90 -8.25
N ARG A 323 8.17 27.08 -8.64
CA ARG A 323 6.77 27.29 -8.27
C ARG A 323 6.57 27.13 -6.76
N ALA A 324 7.17 26.09 -6.15
CA ALA A 324 7.10 25.87 -4.71
C ALA A 324 7.71 27.06 -3.92
N LYS A 325 8.84 27.62 -4.33
CA LYS A 325 9.44 28.81 -3.72
C LYS A 325 8.48 30.00 -3.72
N ARG A 326 7.75 30.21 -4.81
CA ARG A 326 6.81 31.35 -4.94
C ARG A 326 5.59 31.25 -4.02
N THR A 327 5.28 30.08 -3.49
CA THR A 327 4.14 29.92 -2.57
C THR A 327 4.33 30.67 -1.25
N ARG A 328 5.60 30.95 -0.87
CA ARG A 328 5.99 31.53 0.43
C ARG A 328 5.39 30.81 1.63
N ARG A 329 5.12 29.51 1.47
CA ARG A 329 4.65 28.60 2.51
C ARG A 329 5.58 27.40 2.54
N LEU A 330 5.83 26.87 3.71
CA LEU A 330 6.56 25.62 3.82
C LEU A 330 5.90 24.55 2.95
N THR A 331 6.62 24.09 1.94
CA THR A 331 6.16 23.08 0.99
C THR A 331 7.08 21.88 1.05
N VAL A 332 6.53 20.71 1.25
CA VAL A 332 7.29 19.46 1.28
C VAL A 332 7.15 18.73 -0.05
N GLY A 333 8.29 18.37 -0.62
CA GLY A 333 8.34 17.58 -1.85
C GLY A 333 9.01 16.23 -1.65
N ALA A 334 8.54 15.24 -2.42
CA ALA A 334 9.19 13.92 -2.53
C ALA A 334 10.14 13.92 -3.73
N ILE A 335 11.39 13.48 -3.53
CA ILE A 335 12.39 13.36 -4.59
C ILE A 335 12.66 11.89 -4.89
N TYR A 336 12.66 11.57 -6.17
CA TYR A 336 13.05 10.27 -6.71
C TYR A 336 14.33 10.42 -7.53
N ARG A 337 15.35 9.66 -7.19
CA ARG A 337 16.50 9.50 -8.07
C ARG A 337 16.27 8.34 -9.02
N ARG A 338 16.28 8.60 -10.31
CA ARG A 338 16.08 7.60 -11.36
C ARG A 338 17.17 7.69 -12.41
N THR A 339 17.68 6.55 -12.85
CA THR A 339 18.55 6.49 -14.01
C THR A 339 17.68 6.59 -15.27
N ARG A 340 17.99 7.56 -16.12
CA ARG A 340 17.31 7.81 -17.40
C ARG A 340 18.33 7.71 -18.52
N GLN A 341 17.89 7.25 -19.70
CA GLN A 341 18.69 7.41 -20.90
C GLN A 341 18.80 8.90 -21.25
N SER A 342 19.99 9.33 -21.60
CA SER A 342 20.27 10.66 -22.11
C SER A 342 20.18 10.65 -23.63
N PRO A 343 19.91 11.80 -24.29
CA PRO A 343 19.87 11.88 -25.76
C PRO A 343 21.15 11.43 -26.45
N ASP A 344 22.28 11.48 -25.76
CA ASP A 344 23.59 11.01 -26.19
C ASP A 344 23.79 9.48 -26.06
N GLY A 345 22.73 8.71 -25.72
CA GLY A 345 22.74 7.26 -25.50
C GLY A 345 23.31 6.83 -24.14
N GLY A 346 23.84 7.77 -23.34
CA GLY A 346 24.36 7.48 -22.00
C GLY A 346 23.25 7.33 -20.96
N LYS A 347 23.60 6.74 -19.81
CA LYS A 347 22.70 6.66 -18.64
C LYS A 347 23.09 7.74 -17.64
N ARG A 348 22.14 8.61 -17.26
CA ARG A 348 22.35 9.64 -16.24
C ARG A 348 21.33 9.52 -15.13
N GLN A 349 21.78 9.75 -13.88
CA GLN A 349 20.87 9.92 -12.76
C GLN A 349 20.14 11.25 -12.86
N ARG A 350 18.82 11.21 -12.67
CA ARG A 350 17.94 12.39 -12.63
C ARG A 350 17.22 12.42 -11.28
N ALA A 351 17.04 13.61 -10.74
CA ALA A 351 16.15 13.85 -9.61
C ALA A 351 14.79 14.32 -10.14
N GLU A 352 13.76 13.57 -9.83
CA GLU A 352 12.36 13.89 -10.18
C GLU A 352 11.66 14.32 -8.89
N VAL A 353 11.08 15.52 -8.86
CA VAL A 353 10.39 16.06 -7.69
C VAL A 353 8.89 16.13 -7.92
N ARG A 354 8.13 15.87 -6.86
CA ARG A 354 6.68 16.11 -6.81
C ARG A 354 6.34 16.89 -5.54
N PHE A 355 5.38 17.83 -5.67
CA PHE A 355 4.86 18.68 -4.60
C PHE A 355 3.33 18.60 -4.53
N ASP A 356 2.78 17.41 -4.70
CA ASP A 356 1.34 17.14 -4.69
C ASP A 356 0.89 16.51 -3.37
N GLU A 357 1.64 16.74 -2.30
CA GLU A 357 1.35 16.25 -0.96
C GLU A 357 1.21 14.72 -0.88
N ILE A 358 1.99 14.02 -1.72
CA ILE A 358 2.00 12.55 -1.77
C ILE A 358 3.44 12.04 -1.84
N ALA A 359 3.81 11.20 -0.90
CA ALA A 359 5.04 10.42 -0.96
C ALA A 359 4.95 9.29 -1.98
N GLY A 360 6.08 8.84 -2.47
CA GLY A 360 6.14 7.65 -3.28
C GLY A 360 6.12 6.37 -2.48
N CYS A 361 5.97 5.26 -3.18
CA CYS A 361 6.08 3.95 -2.59
C CYS A 361 7.45 3.79 -1.90
N LEU A 362 7.45 3.50 -0.62
CA LEU A 362 8.66 3.14 0.11
C LEU A 362 9.24 1.85 -0.47
N ARG A 363 10.54 1.89 -0.72
CA ARG A 363 11.27 0.75 -1.30
C ARG A 363 12.37 0.32 -0.35
N THR A 364 12.58 -0.97 -0.26
CA THR A 364 13.73 -1.54 0.45
C THR A 364 15.05 -1.15 -0.22
N PRO A 365 16.08 -0.75 0.53
CA PRO A 365 17.36 -0.29 -0.04
C PRO A 365 18.24 -1.40 -0.67
N ARG A 366 17.73 -2.58 -0.92
CA ARG A 366 18.47 -3.66 -1.61
C ARG A 366 18.49 -3.41 -3.12
N GLY A 367 19.58 -3.76 -3.79
CA GLY A 367 19.68 -3.72 -5.26
C GLY A 367 19.77 -2.31 -5.86
N GLY A 368 20.30 -1.32 -5.13
CA GLY A 368 20.51 0.04 -5.67
C GLY A 368 19.26 0.91 -5.71
N SER A 369 18.12 0.48 -5.14
CA SER A 369 16.97 1.36 -5.01
C SER A 369 17.25 2.45 -3.99
N SER A 370 16.96 3.71 -4.38
CA SER A 370 17.18 4.87 -3.52
C SER A 370 16.12 4.94 -2.42
N ARG A 371 16.56 5.27 -1.21
CA ARG A 371 15.67 5.68 -0.12
C ARG A 371 14.93 6.93 -0.53
N GLN A 372 13.72 7.12 -0.01
CA GLN A 372 12.96 8.33 -0.25
C GLN A 372 13.71 9.53 0.30
N THR A 373 13.97 10.52 -0.55
CA THR A 373 14.48 11.82 -0.17
C THR A 373 13.33 12.81 -0.15
N ILE A 374 13.34 13.73 0.80
CA ILE A 374 12.40 14.84 0.86
C ILE A 374 13.15 16.17 0.66
N ILE A 375 12.42 17.15 0.16
CA ILE A 375 12.87 18.52 0.00
C ILE A 375 11.86 19.45 0.65
N LEU A 376 12.34 20.33 1.52
CA LEU A 376 11.55 21.36 2.17
C LEU A 376 11.90 22.69 1.53
N VAL A 377 10.87 23.42 1.13
CA VAL A 377 10.98 24.70 0.45
C VAL A 377 10.19 25.73 1.26
N ASP A 378 10.87 26.74 1.76
CA ASP A 378 10.28 27.88 2.46
C ASP A 378 10.80 29.18 1.85
N GLY A 379 10.03 29.73 0.91
CA GLY A 379 10.52 30.83 0.07
C GLY A 379 11.80 30.42 -0.69
N GLU A 380 12.88 31.15 -0.50
CA GLU A 380 14.18 30.84 -1.13
C GLU A 380 15.01 29.80 -0.35
N GLU A 381 14.65 29.52 0.90
CA GLU A 381 15.30 28.45 1.68
C GLU A 381 14.88 27.08 1.19
N VAL A 382 15.87 26.31 0.75
CA VAL A 382 15.67 24.95 0.25
C VAL A 382 16.58 24.00 1.00
N ARG A 383 15.99 23.08 1.73
CA ARG A 383 16.70 22.03 2.49
C ARG A 383 16.25 20.65 2.02
N SER A 384 17.12 19.66 2.12
CA SER A 384 16.77 18.28 1.80
C SER A 384 17.38 17.30 2.78
N ARG A 385 16.74 16.13 2.91
CA ARG A 385 17.22 15.01 3.71
C ARG A 385 16.56 13.71 3.29
N LEU A 386 17.04 12.61 3.80
CA LEU A 386 16.27 11.35 3.71
C LEU A 386 15.01 11.44 4.57
N LEU A 387 13.99 10.72 4.16
CA LEU A 387 12.80 10.46 5.01
C LEU A 387 13.26 9.75 6.28
N SER A 388 12.78 10.18 7.45
CA SER A 388 13.13 9.52 8.71
C SER A 388 12.43 8.16 8.85
N PRO A 389 12.93 7.26 9.72
CA PRO A 389 12.26 6.01 10.00
C PRO A 389 10.84 6.20 10.54
N ARG A 390 10.62 7.21 11.39
CA ARG A 390 9.29 7.51 11.97
C ARG A 390 8.33 8.04 10.90
N GLU A 391 8.79 8.92 10.04
CA GLU A 391 7.99 9.38 8.90
C GLU A 391 7.62 8.24 7.94
N ALA A 392 8.56 7.31 7.70
CA ALA A 392 8.28 6.12 6.91
C ALA A 392 7.22 5.22 7.58
N ALA A 393 7.26 5.08 8.91
CA ALA A 393 6.26 4.34 9.68
C ALA A 393 4.87 5.01 9.62
N ARG A 394 4.81 6.33 9.80
CA ARG A 394 3.57 7.13 9.65
C ARG A 394 2.96 6.99 8.25
N LEU A 395 3.78 6.96 7.20
CA LEU A 395 3.34 6.73 5.83
C LEU A 395 2.76 5.31 5.60
N MET A 396 3.00 4.38 6.52
CA MET A 396 2.40 3.05 6.51
C MET A 396 1.20 2.93 7.45
N GLY A 397 0.90 4.00 8.22
CA GLY A 397 -0.20 4.04 9.18
C GLY A 397 0.12 3.40 10.52
N LEU A 398 1.40 3.27 10.84
CA LEU A 398 1.84 2.91 12.19
C LEU A 398 1.81 4.16 13.09
N ASP A 399 1.32 4.00 14.29
CA ASP A 399 1.32 5.04 15.30
C ASP A 399 2.74 5.33 15.84
N ASP A 400 2.89 6.44 16.56
CA ASP A 400 4.19 6.84 17.09
C ASP A 400 4.67 5.95 18.25
N GLY A 401 3.79 5.16 18.87
CA GLY A 401 4.12 4.16 19.86
C GLY A 401 4.73 2.88 19.29
N TYR A 402 4.62 2.66 17.97
CA TYR A 402 5.21 1.48 17.35
C TYR A 402 6.74 1.51 17.45
N ARG A 403 7.32 0.46 18.02
CA ARG A 403 8.76 0.32 18.25
C ARG A 403 9.47 -0.09 16.96
N LEU A 404 10.27 0.83 16.42
CA LEU A 404 11.11 0.61 15.24
C LEU A 404 12.50 0.11 15.66
N PRO A 405 13.21 -0.64 14.78
CA PRO A 405 14.63 -0.91 14.97
C PRO A 405 15.47 0.37 15.07
N ASP A 406 16.55 0.34 15.87
CA ASP A 406 17.43 1.51 16.05
C ASP A 406 18.20 1.88 14.77
N ARG A 407 18.58 0.87 13.97
CA ARG A 407 19.31 1.09 12.74
C ARG A 407 18.39 1.64 11.66
N TYR A 408 18.75 2.78 11.08
CA TYR A 408 17.96 3.44 10.02
C TYR A 408 17.49 2.47 8.92
N ASN A 409 18.43 1.66 8.39
CA ASN A 409 18.10 0.74 7.29
C ASN A 409 17.10 -0.33 7.71
N ASP A 410 17.24 -0.85 8.90
CA ASP A 410 16.37 -1.90 9.44
C ASP A 410 14.95 -1.37 9.66
N ALA A 411 14.84 -0.19 10.28
CA ALA A 411 13.55 0.49 10.46
C ALA A 411 12.88 0.84 9.13
N TYR A 412 13.67 1.32 8.16
CA TYR A 412 13.17 1.62 6.83
C TYR A 412 12.75 0.35 6.06
N HIS A 413 13.43 -0.79 6.28
CA HIS A 413 13.05 -2.08 5.73
C HIS A 413 11.73 -2.57 6.30
N VAL A 414 11.53 -2.47 7.61
CA VAL A 414 10.26 -2.86 8.25
C VAL A 414 9.11 -2.08 7.63
N ALA A 415 9.24 -0.75 7.53
CA ALA A 415 8.20 0.08 6.91
C ALA A 415 8.02 -0.21 5.40
N GLY A 416 9.12 -0.34 4.65
CA GLY A 416 9.10 -0.52 3.20
C GLY A 416 8.55 -1.88 2.75
N ASP A 417 8.81 -2.94 3.51
CA ASP A 417 8.32 -4.30 3.20
C ASP A 417 6.91 -4.56 3.74
N GLY A 418 6.44 -3.75 4.68
CA GLY A 418 5.15 -3.95 5.33
C GLY A 418 3.94 -3.61 4.46
N VAL A 419 2.77 -3.93 4.97
CA VAL A 419 1.47 -3.60 4.38
C VAL A 419 0.90 -2.31 4.98
N CYS A 420 0.13 -1.55 4.21
CA CYS A 420 -0.54 -0.34 4.69
C CYS A 420 -1.59 -0.70 5.75
N VAL A 421 -1.38 -0.28 6.99
CA VAL A 421 -2.22 -0.63 8.14
C VAL A 421 -3.69 -0.24 7.95
N PRO A 422 -4.04 1.00 7.53
CA PRO A 422 -5.42 1.37 7.26
C PRO A 422 -6.08 0.57 6.13
N ALA A 423 -5.33 0.13 5.13
CA ALA A 423 -5.88 -0.71 4.06
C ALA A 423 -6.28 -2.09 4.59
N VAL A 424 -5.45 -2.70 5.46
CA VAL A 424 -5.78 -3.96 6.14
C VAL A 424 -7.02 -3.79 7.01
N ARG A 425 -7.08 -2.69 7.80
CA ARG A 425 -8.24 -2.36 8.63
C ARG A 425 -9.52 -2.24 7.81
N HIS A 426 -9.45 -1.58 6.67
CA HIS A 426 -10.60 -1.40 5.78
C HIS A 426 -11.10 -2.74 5.22
N ILE A 427 -10.19 -3.58 4.71
CA ILE A 427 -10.52 -4.93 4.22
C ILE A 427 -11.09 -5.78 5.36
N SER A 428 -10.50 -5.75 6.55
CA SER A 428 -10.98 -6.49 7.72
C SER A 428 -12.41 -6.09 8.07
N ALA A 429 -12.64 -4.80 8.30
CA ALA A 429 -13.92 -4.29 8.78
C ALA A 429 -15.07 -4.46 7.77
N PHE A 430 -14.79 -4.30 6.48
CA PHE A 430 -15.83 -4.27 5.45
C PHE A 430 -15.93 -5.54 4.60
N LEU A 431 -15.03 -6.50 4.79
CA LEU A 431 -15.08 -7.77 4.07
C LEU A 431 -14.87 -8.97 4.98
N LEU A 432 -13.72 -9.09 5.68
CA LEU A 432 -13.39 -10.31 6.40
C LEU A 432 -14.31 -10.54 7.60
N GLU A 433 -14.49 -9.54 8.46
CA GLU A 433 -15.35 -9.63 9.62
C GLU A 433 -16.83 -9.84 9.27
N PRO A 434 -17.42 -9.17 8.26
CA PRO A 434 -18.77 -9.46 7.83
C PRO A 434 -18.98 -10.90 7.32
N ILE A 435 -18.02 -11.45 6.57
CA ILE A 435 -18.07 -12.86 6.12
C ILE A 435 -18.06 -13.79 7.32
N LEU A 436 -17.19 -13.56 8.29
CA LEU A 436 -17.07 -14.42 9.48
C LEU A 436 -18.27 -14.31 10.44
N ARG A 437 -18.94 -13.15 10.46
CA ARG A 437 -20.17 -12.94 11.26
C ARG A 437 -21.40 -13.57 10.64
N HIS A 438 -21.40 -13.75 9.35
CA HIS A 438 -22.51 -14.33 8.64
C HIS A 438 -22.59 -15.84 8.97
N ARG A 439 -23.35 -16.17 10.00
CA ARG A 439 -23.68 -17.57 10.30
C ARG A 439 -24.73 -18.00 9.30
N THR A 440 -24.52 -19.13 8.65
CA THR A 440 -25.61 -19.84 8.02
C THR A 440 -26.55 -20.30 9.14
N ASP A 441 -27.79 -19.83 9.14
CA ASP A 441 -28.87 -20.28 10.03
C ASP A 441 -29.31 -21.75 9.76
N GLU A 442 -28.40 -22.60 9.31
CA GLU A 442 -28.67 -23.99 8.97
C GLU A 442 -28.53 -24.97 10.15
N THR A 443 -28.48 -24.50 11.40
CA THR A 443 -28.55 -25.37 12.57
C THR A 443 -29.55 -24.89 13.60
N CYS A 444 -30.77 -24.52 13.16
CA CYS A 444 -31.91 -24.56 14.05
C CYS A 444 -32.62 -25.90 13.77
N PRO A 445 -32.56 -26.94 14.66
CA PRO A 445 -33.48 -28.04 14.56
C PRO A 445 -34.85 -27.44 14.80
N GLN A 446 -35.75 -27.52 13.80
CA GLN A 446 -37.17 -27.33 14.05
C GLN A 446 -37.53 -28.29 15.17
N ALA A 447 -37.88 -27.74 16.33
CA ALA A 447 -38.54 -28.49 17.35
C ALA A 447 -39.85 -29.00 16.71
N ALA A 448 -39.93 -30.32 16.52
CA ALA A 448 -41.14 -30.96 16.15
C ALA A 448 -42.15 -30.77 17.29
N GLU A 449 -43.28 -30.12 16.96
CA GLU A 449 -44.49 -30.18 17.77
C GLU A 449 -45.14 -31.58 17.65
#